data_c4e47eeecad08d7e7c839e42a9821be1
#
_entry.id   c4e47eeecad08d7e7c839e42a9821be1
#
_cell.length_a   1.000
_cell.length_b   1.000
_cell.length_c   1.000
_cell.angle_alpha   90.00
_cell.angle_beta   90.00
_cell.angle_gamma   90.00
#
_symmetry.space_group_name_H-M   'P 1'
#
loop_
_entity.id
_entity.type
_entity.pdbx_description
1 polymer ?
#
loop_
_entity_poly.entity_id
_entity_poly.type
_entity_poly.pdbx_seq_one_letter_code
_entity_poly.pdbx_strand_id
1 'polypeptide(L)'
;MALFLSGVLTGSAATQQRHLRQAQIMQAAIQQRWQRGNPWRWQIKHVQWFLGHYLKHHSSATRNYYRLTALLIWKRLSIGRAAFNSVAVKHPSNR
;
A
#
# COMPACT_ATOMS: atom_id res chain seq x y z
N MET A 1 -8.05 4.56 4.46
CA MET A 1 -7.56 3.34 3.78
C MET A 1 -8.62 2.55 3.05
N ALA A 2 -9.84 2.50 3.56
CA ALA A 2 -10.87 1.72 2.90
C ALA A 2 -11.10 2.15 1.45
N LEU A 3 -11.21 3.45 1.22
CA LEU A 3 -11.41 3.93 -0.15
C LEU A 3 -10.20 3.64 -1.03
N PHE A 4 -9.01 3.79 -0.47
CA PHE A 4 -7.78 3.54 -1.20
C PHE A 4 -7.72 2.10 -1.71
N LEU A 5 -8.10 1.13 -0.88
CA LEU A 5 -8.01 -0.28 -1.22
C LEU A 5 -9.26 -0.86 -1.86
N SER A 6 -10.32 -0.09 -2.00
CA SER A 6 -11.62 -0.62 -2.42
C SER A 6 -11.57 -1.35 -3.75
N GLY A 7 -10.70 -0.98 -4.64
CA GLY A 7 -10.65 -1.60 -5.96
C GLY A 7 -9.75 -2.83 -6.03
N VAL A 8 -9.03 -3.16 -4.97
CA VAL A 8 -8.10 -4.30 -5.00
C VAL A 8 -8.34 -5.34 -3.91
N LEU A 9 -9.27 -5.09 -3.00
CA LEU A 9 -9.58 -6.05 -1.96
C LEU A 9 -10.39 -7.20 -2.57
N THR A 10 -9.95 -8.43 -2.29
CA THR A 10 -10.63 -9.63 -2.76
C THR A 10 -10.66 -10.66 -1.64
N GLY A 11 -11.43 -11.71 -1.86
CA GLY A 11 -11.55 -12.78 -0.89
C GLY A 11 -12.73 -12.56 0.03
N SER A 12 -12.78 -13.30 1.15
CA SER A 12 -13.88 -13.22 2.09
C SER A 12 -13.88 -11.90 2.82
N ALA A 13 -15.01 -11.58 3.45
CA ALA A 13 -15.12 -10.37 4.25
C ALA A 13 -14.09 -10.35 5.36
N ALA A 14 -13.81 -11.50 5.98
CA ALA A 14 -12.82 -11.59 7.04
C ALA A 14 -11.43 -11.27 6.52
N THR A 15 -11.08 -11.75 5.33
CA THR A 15 -9.79 -11.48 4.72
C THR A 15 -9.66 -10.00 4.39
N GLN A 16 -10.70 -9.40 3.84
CA GLN A 16 -10.69 -7.98 3.50
C GLN A 16 -10.53 -7.11 4.75
N GLN A 17 -11.22 -7.48 5.82
CA GLN A 17 -11.13 -6.77 7.09
C GLN A 17 -9.72 -6.83 7.66
N ARG A 18 -9.08 -7.99 7.55
CA ARG A 18 -7.70 -8.14 8.03
C ARG A 18 -6.75 -7.23 7.25
N HIS A 19 -6.88 -7.20 5.94
CA HIS A 19 -6.04 -6.34 5.11
C HIS A 19 -6.25 -4.86 5.43
N LEU A 20 -7.50 -4.46 5.63
CA LEU A 20 -7.80 -3.08 5.99
C LEU A 20 -7.18 -2.70 7.32
N ARG A 21 -7.31 -3.59 8.33
CA ARG A 21 -6.75 -3.31 9.66
C ARG A 21 -5.24 -3.19 9.58
N GLN A 22 -4.59 -4.11 8.84
CA GLN A 22 -3.14 -4.07 8.69
C GLN A 22 -2.69 -2.83 7.93
N ALA A 23 -3.44 -2.45 6.90
CA ALA A 23 -3.12 -1.25 6.14
C ALA A 23 -3.24 0.00 7.01
N GLN A 24 -4.23 0.04 7.91
CA GLN A 24 -4.38 1.16 8.83
C GLN A 24 -3.22 1.25 9.81
N ILE A 25 -2.72 0.10 10.28
CA ILE A 25 -1.57 0.06 11.16
C ILE A 25 -0.33 0.56 10.41
N MET A 26 -0.15 0.14 9.17
CA MET A 26 0.93 0.63 8.32
C MET A 26 0.83 2.13 8.15
N GLN A 27 -0.38 2.62 7.89
CA GLN A 27 -0.61 4.05 7.69
C GLN A 27 -0.19 4.86 8.93
N ALA A 28 -0.61 4.39 10.10
CA ALA A 28 -0.25 5.08 11.34
C ALA A 28 1.27 5.09 11.57
N ALA A 29 1.93 3.96 11.34
CA ALA A 29 3.37 3.85 11.54
C ALA A 29 4.14 4.73 10.56
N ILE A 30 3.74 4.74 9.29
CA ILE A 30 4.41 5.54 8.28
C ILE A 30 4.16 7.03 8.52
N GLN A 31 2.94 7.38 8.93
CA GLN A 31 2.63 8.76 9.28
C GLN A 31 3.53 9.24 10.42
N GLN A 32 3.71 8.41 11.42
CA GLN A 32 4.51 8.78 12.57
C GLN A 32 5.98 8.94 12.21
N ARG A 33 6.49 8.08 11.34
CA ARG A 33 7.90 8.10 10.97
C ARG A 33 8.24 9.15 9.92
N TRP A 34 7.35 9.33 8.93
CA TRP A 34 7.66 10.14 7.75
C TRP A 34 6.73 11.32 7.54
N GLN A 35 5.71 11.48 8.37
CA GLN A 35 4.69 12.51 8.21
C GLN A 35 3.94 12.34 6.90
N ARG A 36 3.74 11.08 6.47
CA ARG A 36 3.06 10.79 5.21
C ARG A 36 1.91 9.83 5.41
N GLY A 37 0.81 10.35 5.92
CA GLY A 37 -0.38 9.54 6.16
C GLY A 37 -1.21 9.24 4.91
N ASN A 38 -0.95 9.94 3.79
CA ASN A 38 -1.69 9.71 2.57
C ASN A 38 -1.00 8.62 1.75
N PRO A 39 -1.62 7.41 1.59
CA PRO A 39 -0.97 6.31 0.88
C PRO A 39 -0.67 6.62 -0.57
N TRP A 40 -1.36 7.54 -1.19
CA TRP A 40 -1.06 7.92 -2.57
C TRP A 40 0.30 8.57 -2.73
N ARG A 41 0.86 9.08 -1.62
CA ARG A 41 2.16 9.71 -1.65
C ARG A 41 3.30 8.81 -1.16
N TRP A 42 2.99 7.56 -0.87
CA TRP A 42 4.00 6.64 -0.40
C TRP A 42 4.93 6.22 -1.54
N GLN A 43 6.18 6.03 -1.19
CA GLN A 43 7.20 5.49 -2.07
C GLN A 43 7.60 4.12 -1.55
N ILE A 44 8.29 3.35 -2.38
CA ILE A 44 8.70 2.00 -2.01
C ILE A 44 9.51 2.01 -0.71
N LYS A 45 10.32 3.04 -0.47
CA LYS A 45 11.12 3.12 0.74
C LYS A 45 10.28 3.14 2.01
N HIS A 46 9.09 3.75 1.95
CA HIS A 46 8.20 3.81 3.11
C HIS A 46 7.69 2.42 3.46
N VAL A 47 7.28 1.67 2.45
CA VAL A 47 6.77 0.31 2.64
C VAL A 47 7.90 -0.62 3.07
N GLN A 48 9.07 -0.48 2.46
CA GLN A 48 10.22 -1.31 2.83
C GLN A 48 10.65 -1.06 4.26
N TRP A 49 10.63 0.20 4.71
CA TRP A 49 10.93 0.51 6.10
C TRP A 49 9.95 -0.19 7.04
N PHE A 50 8.66 -0.12 6.71
CA PHE A 50 7.66 -0.75 7.56
C PHE A 50 7.91 -2.26 7.67
N LEU A 51 8.11 -2.92 6.54
CA LEU A 51 8.31 -4.37 6.52
C LEU A 51 9.62 -4.79 7.16
N GLY A 52 10.67 -4.02 6.99
CA GLY A 52 11.98 -4.39 7.47
C GLY A 52 12.29 -3.95 8.89
N HIS A 53 11.80 -2.78 9.29
CA HIS A 53 12.12 -2.23 10.62
C HIS A 53 10.96 -2.35 11.61
N TYR A 54 9.80 -1.89 11.22
CA TYR A 54 8.67 -1.90 12.15
C TYR A 54 8.28 -3.32 12.55
N LEU A 55 8.37 -4.26 11.61
CA LEU A 55 7.97 -5.64 11.86
C LEU A 55 9.12 -6.56 12.24
N LYS A 56 10.30 -6.05 12.46
CA LYS A 56 11.47 -6.93 12.63
C LYS A 56 11.37 -7.93 13.79
N HIS A 57 10.59 -7.61 14.80
CA HIS A 57 10.43 -8.51 15.94
C HIS A 57 9.12 -9.30 15.90
N HIS A 58 8.39 -9.22 14.81
CA HIS A 58 7.14 -9.97 14.67
C HIS A 58 7.42 -11.35 14.10
N SER A 59 6.48 -12.28 14.28
CA SER A 59 6.63 -13.64 13.78
C SER A 59 6.66 -13.65 12.26
N SER A 60 7.19 -14.74 11.68
CA SER A 60 7.20 -14.90 10.22
C SER A 60 5.81 -14.86 9.63
N ALA A 61 4.84 -15.47 10.31
CA ALA A 61 3.46 -15.49 9.83
C ALA A 61 2.91 -14.08 9.76
N THR A 62 3.11 -13.29 10.84
CA THR A 62 2.63 -11.92 10.87
C THR A 62 3.29 -11.07 9.78
N ARG A 63 4.61 -11.20 9.64
CA ARG A 63 5.32 -10.46 8.61
C ARG A 63 4.82 -10.82 7.21
N ASN A 64 4.48 -12.09 6.99
CA ASN A 64 3.98 -12.52 5.70
C ASN A 64 2.61 -11.91 5.40
N TYR A 65 1.73 -11.84 6.40
CA TYR A 65 0.42 -11.21 6.20
C TYR A 65 0.56 -9.74 5.86
N TYR A 66 1.47 -9.03 6.53
CA TYR A 66 1.70 -7.62 6.22
C TYR A 66 2.32 -7.45 4.83
N ARG A 67 3.15 -8.41 4.41
CA ARG A 67 3.69 -8.36 3.06
C ARG A 67 2.60 -8.45 2.02
N LEU A 68 1.61 -9.32 2.24
CA LEU A 68 0.48 -9.44 1.32
C LEU A 68 -0.32 -8.14 1.27
N THR A 69 -0.53 -7.52 2.42
CA THR A 69 -1.21 -6.23 2.49
C THR A 69 -0.40 -5.15 1.74
N ALA A 70 0.91 -5.16 1.93
CA ALA A 70 1.79 -4.21 1.24
C ALA A 70 1.71 -4.38 -0.28
N LEU A 71 1.60 -5.62 -0.76
CA LEU A 71 1.45 -5.88 -2.18
C LEU A 71 0.14 -5.31 -2.72
N LEU A 72 -0.93 -5.38 -1.95
CA LEU A 72 -2.21 -4.78 -2.34
C LEU A 72 -2.09 -3.26 -2.43
N ILE A 73 -1.43 -2.66 -1.46
CA ILE A 73 -1.19 -1.22 -1.47
C ILE A 73 -0.39 -0.83 -2.71
N TRP A 74 0.66 -1.59 -2.98
CA TRP A 74 1.52 -1.30 -4.13
C TRP A 74 0.77 -1.50 -5.46
N LYS A 75 -0.07 -2.52 -5.51
CA LYS A 75 -0.90 -2.76 -6.69
C LYS A 75 -1.83 -1.57 -6.92
N ARG A 76 -2.45 -1.08 -5.86
CA ARG A 76 -3.36 0.06 -5.99
C ARG A 76 -2.63 1.32 -6.45
N LEU A 77 -1.43 1.55 -5.91
CA LEU A 77 -0.61 2.68 -6.31
C LEU A 77 -0.22 2.57 -7.80
N SER A 78 0.13 1.38 -8.24
CA SER A 78 0.51 1.15 -9.63
C SER A 78 -0.65 1.41 -10.58
N ILE A 79 -1.85 0.96 -10.21
CA ILE A 79 -3.04 1.20 -11.01
C ILE A 79 -3.32 2.70 -11.11
N GLY A 80 -3.24 3.40 -9.98
CA GLY A 80 -3.46 4.83 -9.95
C GLY A 80 -2.46 5.59 -10.80
N ARG A 81 -1.18 5.20 -10.70
CA ARG A 81 -0.11 5.84 -11.47
C ARG A 81 -0.26 5.54 -12.96
N ALA A 82 -0.64 4.31 -13.29
CA ALA A 82 -0.85 3.94 -14.68
C ALA A 82 -1.98 4.75 -15.29
N ALA A 83 -3.06 4.92 -14.55
CA ALA A 83 -4.18 5.72 -15.04
C ALA A 83 -3.77 7.18 -15.24
N PHE A 84 -3.02 7.74 -14.28
CA PHE A 84 -2.54 9.10 -14.38
C PHE A 84 -1.58 9.25 -15.57
N ASN A 85 -0.66 8.30 -15.72
CA ASN A 85 0.30 8.34 -16.80
C ASN A 85 -0.36 8.20 -18.16
N SER A 86 -1.39 7.41 -18.27
CA SER A 86 -2.13 7.27 -19.51
C SER A 86 -2.73 8.59 -19.94
N VAL A 87 -3.26 9.34 -19.01
CA VAL A 87 -3.81 10.65 -19.32
C VAL A 87 -2.69 11.61 -19.70
N ALA A 88 -1.61 11.57 -18.95
CA ALA A 88 -0.51 12.48 -19.19
C ALA A 88 0.21 12.25 -20.51
N VAL A 89 0.30 11.00 -20.93
CA VAL A 89 1.02 10.74 -22.16
C VAL A 89 0.19 10.69 -23.37
N LYS A 90 -0.97 11.20 -23.30
CA LYS A 90 -1.74 11.29 -24.44
C LYS A 90 -1.11 12.16 -25.44
N HIS A 91 -0.28 13.01 -25.07
CA HIS A 91 0.39 13.80 -25.95
C HIS A 91 1.49 12.96 -26.50
N PRO A 92 1.71 13.16 -27.69
CA PRO A 92 2.54 12.38 -28.33
C PRO A 92 3.86 12.33 -28.10
N SER A 93 4.27 12.60 -28.00
CA SER A 93 5.38 12.42 -27.97
C SER A 93 6.04 11.53 -27.51
N ASN A 94 5.91 11.40 -27.22
CA ASN A 94 6.42 10.61 -26.76
C ASN A 94 6.89 9.65 -27.22
N ARG A 95 6.95 9.96 -27.73
CA ARG A 95 7.41 9.24 -28.14
C ARG A 95 7.88 8.87 -28.57
#